data_68344b2c2693d90579d375fa3a81af2b
#
_entry.id   68344b2c2693d90579d375fa3a81af2b
#
_cell.length_a   1.000
_cell.length_b   1.000
_cell.length_c   1.000
_cell.angle_alpha   90.00
_cell.angle_beta   90.00
_cell.angle_gamma   90.00
#
_symmetry.space_group_name_H-M   'P 1'
#
loop_
_entity.id
_entity.type
_entity.pdbx_description
1 polymer ?
#
loop_
_entity_poly.entity_id
_entity_poly.type
_entity_poly.pdbx_seq_one_letter_code
_entity_poly.pdbx_strand_id
1 'polypeptide(L)'
;MQIAVTGATGFLGHYIAQNLASDGHQLRCWHRPSSNRQPLDALSHQVTWLPGDLSDASSAATLVDGCDAVVHGALWRTGSTFRKNTSDLIEFTETNLLGTLRLIEAARKAGVKRFIFISTCAVHEEILDDRPLDETHPLWPRTHYGGP
;
A
#
# COMPACT_ATOMS: atom_id res chain seq x y z
N MET A 1 -11.27 -9.42 -12.24
CA MET A 1 -10.11 -9.95 -11.49
C MET A 1 -10.39 -9.87 -10.00
N GLN A 2 -9.73 -10.72 -9.23
CA GLN A 2 -9.66 -10.57 -7.77
C GLN A 2 -8.40 -9.75 -7.42
N ILE A 3 -8.55 -8.63 -6.72
CA ILE A 3 -7.43 -7.71 -6.43
C ILE A 3 -7.31 -7.49 -4.93
N ALA A 4 -6.12 -7.74 -4.38
CA ALA A 4 -5.80 -7.37 -3.01
C ALA A 4 -5.42 -5.88 -2.95
N VAL A 5 -6.01 -5.14 -2.00
CA VAL A 5 -5.72 -3.71 -1.82
C VAL A 5 -5.35 -3.44 -0.37
N THR A 6 -4.13 -2.95 -0.15
CA THR A 6 -3.73 -2.44 1.16
C THR A 6 -3.85 -0.92 1.20
N GLY A 7 -4.20 -0.38 2.36
CA GLY A 7 -4.42 1.06 2.50
C GLY A 7 -5.76 1.55 1.93
N ALA A 8 -6.70 0.66 1.62
CA ALA A 8 -8.02 0.99 1.04
C ALA A 8 -8.85 1.97 1.88
N THR A 9 -8.60 2.04 3.19
CA THR A 9 -9.28 2.98 4.10
C THR A 9 -8.59 4.35 4.19
N GLY A 10 -7.45 4.53 3.50
CA GLY A 10 -6.71 5.78 3.43
C GLY A 10 -7.23 6.73 2.35
N PHE A 11 -6.69 7.98 2.34
CA PHE A 11 -7.13 9.01 1.39
C PHE A 11 -7.02 8.58 -0.08
N LEU A 12 -5.87 8.09 -0.53
CA LEU A 12 -5.71 7.63 -1.91
C LEU A 12 -6.38 6.27 -2.14
N GLY A 13 -6.25 5.37 -1.14
CA GLY A 13 -6.67 3.98 -1.29
C GLY A 13 -8.16 3.79 -1.53
N HIS A 14 -9.03 4.64 -0.93
CA HIS A 14 -10.46 4.50 -1.19
C HIS A 14 -10.85 4.91 -2.62
N TYR A 15 -10.21 5.92 -3.22
CA TYR A 15 -10.43 6.27 -4.62
C TYR A 15 -9.95 5.16 -5.57
N ILE A 16 -8.79 4.57 -5.26
CA ILE A 16 -8.29 3.42 -6.03
C ILE A 16 -9.29 2.26 -5.95
N ALA A 17 -9.76 1.92 -4.74
CA ALA A 17 -10.72 0.84 -4.55
C ALA A 17 -12.05 1.12 -5.27
N GLN A 18 -12.55 2.37 -5.23
CA GLN A 18 -13.76 2.77 -5.96
C GLN A 18 -13.61 2.59 -7.47
N ASN A 19 -12.49 3.02 -8.05
CA ASN A 19 -12.25 2.87 -9.48
C ASN A 19 -12.13 1.40 -9.88
N LEU A 20 -11.36 0.60 -9.15
CA LEU A 20 -11.23 -0.84 -9.42
C LEU A 20 -12.58 -1.57 -9.33
N ALA A 21 -13.42 -1.22 -8.34
CA ALA A 21 -14.75 -1.81 -8.22
C ALA A 21 -15.67 -1.37 -9.38
N SER A 22 -15.62 -0.09 -9.80
CA SER A 22 -16.41 0.38 -10.94
C SER A 22 -16.00 -0.28 -12.26
N ASP A 23 -14.75 -0.73 -12.38
CA ASP A 23 -14.26 -1.53 -13.50
C ASP A 23 -14.65 -3.03 -13.39
N GLY A 24 -15.48 -3.38 -12.41
CA GLY A 24 -16.02 -4.74 -12.24
C GLY A 24 -15.09 -5.71 -11.54
N HIS A 25 -14.06 -5.22 -10.83
CA HIS A 25 -13.16 -6.07 -10.06
C HIS A 25 -13.73 -6.41 -8.68
N GLN A 26 -13.36 -7.58 -8.16
CA GLN A 26 -13.62 -7.99 -6.79
C GLN A 26 -12.40 -7.64 -5.95
N LEU A 27 -12.60 -7.07 -4.77
CA LEU A 27 -11.53 -6.55 -3.94
C LEU A 27 -11.43 -7.29 -2.62
N ARG A 28 -10.21 -7.58 -2.19
CA ARG A 28 -9.86 -8.04 -0.84
C ARG A 28 -9.06 -6.92 -0.19
N CYS A 29 -9.62 -6.31 0.85
CA CYS A 29 -9.05 -5.11 1.45
C CYS A 29 -8.68 -5.35 2.91
N TRP A 30 -7.47 -4.97 3.31
CA TRP A 30 -7.13 -4.93 4.73
C TRP A 30 -7.82 -3.79 5.45
N HIS A 31 -8.23 -4.07 6.68
CA HIS A 31 -8.64 -3.06 7.65
C HIS A 31 -8.08 -3.35 9.04
N ARG A 32 -7.78 -2.31 9.80
CA ARG A 32 -7.52 -2.36 11.24
C ARG A 32 -8.82 -2.12 12.00
N PRO A 33 -8.92 -2.48 13.29
CA PRO A 33 -10.13 -2.22 14.09
C PRO A 33 -10.57 -0.75 14.08
N SER A 34 -9.62 0.20 14.01
CA SER A 34 -9.88 1.64 13.97
C SER A 34 -10.13 2.20 12.55
N SER A 35 -10.11 1.37 11.52
CA SER A 35 -10.26 1.84 10.13
C SER A 35 -11.68 2.33 9.84
N ASN A 36 -11.81 3.50 9.23
CA ASN A 36 -13.06 3.96 8.67
C ASN A 36 -13.30 3.30 7.30
N ARG A 37 -14.30 2.45 7.20
CA ARG A 37 -14.69 1.73 5.96
C ARG A 37 -15.84 2.39 5.22
N GLN A 38 -16.50 3.36 5.84
CA GLN A 38 -17.70 4.04 5.32
C GLN A 38 -17.57 4.53 3.86
N PRO A 39 -16.42 5.08 3.39
CA PRO A 39 -16.30 5.50 2.00
C PRO A 39 -16.50 4.40 0.96
N LEU A 40 -16.45 3.13 1.35
CA LEU A 40 -16.63 1.95 0.48
C LEU A 40 -17.88 1.14 0.80
N ASP A 41 -18.78 1.61 1.68
CA ASP A 41 -19.98 0.87 2.08
C ASP A 41 -20.91 0.57 0.89
N ALA A 42 -21.04 1.50 -0.06
CA ALA A 42 -21.84 1.32 -1.28
C ALA A 42 -21.30 0.18 -2.17
N LEU A 43 -20.05 -0.23 -1.98
CA LEU A 43 -19.36 -1.29 -2.76
C LEU A 43 -19.24 -2.60 -1.98
N SER A 44 -20.04 -2.78 -0.92
CA SER A 44 -19.97 -3.95 -0.04
C SER A 44 -20.14 -5.30 -0.75
N HIS A 45 -20.80 -5.32 -1.91
CA HIS A 45 -20.94 -6.51 -2.75
C HIS A 45 -19.69 -6.88 -3.55
N GLN A 46 -18.70 -5.96 -3.67
CA GLN A 46 -17.43 -6.15 -4.38
C GLN A 46 -16.22 -6.10 -3.44
N VAL A 47 -16.38 -5.64 -2.20
CA VAL A 47 -15.28 -5.47 -1.24
C VAL A 47 -15.41 -6.47 -0.10
N THR A 48 -14.47 -7.39 -0.04
CA THR A 48 -14.27 -8.28 1.11
C THR A 48 -13.26 -7.66 2.07
N TRP A 49 -13.70 -7.32 3.27
CA TRP A 49 -12.83 -6.79 4.31
C TRP A 49 -12.17 -7.90 5.11
N LEU A 50 -10.85 -7.82 5.26
CA LEU A 50 -10.04 -8.76 6.02
C LEU A 50 -9.28 -8.01 7.13
N PRO A 51 -9.30 -8.51 8.36
CA PRO A 51 -8.46 -7.93 9.41
C PRO A 51 -7.00 -8.15 9.08
N GLY A 52 -6.17 -7.13 9.29
CA GLY A 52 -4.73 -7.21 9.07
C GLY A 52 -4.08 -5.86 8.83
N ASP A 53 -2.77 -5.85 8.91
CA ASP A 53 -1.91 -4.71 8.59
C ASP A 53 -0.47 -5.16 8.28
N LEU A 54 0.42 -4.21 8.03
CA LEU A 54 1.83 -4.49 7.67
C LEU A 54 2.65 -5.12 8.79
N SER A 55 2.26 -4.96 10.04
CA SER A 55 2.96 -5.56 11.19
C SER A 55 2.60 -7.04 11.37
N ASP A 56 1.45 -7.47 10.85
CA ASP A 56 0.95 -8.84 10.96
C ASP A 56 1.36 -9.69 9.74
N ALA A 57 2.46 -10.41 9.89
CA ALA A 57 2.97 -11.29 8.82
C ALA A 57 1.97 -12.40 8.42
N SER A 58 1.09 -12.83 9.31
CA SER A 58 0.13 -13.90 9.03
C SER A 58 -1.03 -13.46 8.16
N SER A 59 -1.43 -12.19 8.26
CA SER A 59 -2.55 -11.62 7.50
C SER A 59 -2.24 -11.46 6.00
N ALA A 60 -0.95 -11.35 5.62
CA ALA A 60 -0.55 -11.17 4.23
C ALA A 60 -0.97 -12.36 3.34
N ALA A 61 -0.75 -13.58 3.79
CA ALA A 61 -1.15 -14.78 3.05
C ALA A 61 -2.66 -14.84 2.83
N THR A 62 -3.43 -14.53 3.88
CA THR A 62 -4.90 -14.48 3.78
C THR A 62 -5.36 -13.39 2.81
N LEU A 63 -4.72 -12.23 2.80
CA LEU A 63 -5.08 -11.13 1.91
C LEU A 63 -4.96 -11.52 0.44
N VAL A 64 -3.83 -12.12 0.06
CA VAL A 64 -3.48 -12.38 -1.35
C VAL A 64 -4.02 -13.70 -1.89
N ASP A 65 -4.65 -14.51 -1.06
CA ASP A 65 -5.19 -15.81 -1.46
C ASP A 65 -6.22 -15.67 -2.57
N GLY A 66 -5.98 -16.37 -3.70
CA GLY A 66 -6.82 -16.33 -4.89
C GLY A 66 -6.81 -14.99 -5.64
N CYS A 67 -5.88 -14.07 -5.35
CA CYS A 67 -5.79 -12.79 -6.05
C CYS A 67 -4.96 -12.88 -7.33
N ASP A 68 -5.39 -12.12 -8.35
CA ASP A 68 -4.67 -11.94 -9.61
C ASP A 68 -3.61 -10.84 -9.51
N ALA A 69 -3.90 -9.81 -8.70
CA ALA A 69 -3.05 -8.63 -8.52
C ALA A 69 -3.09 -8.11 -7.08
N VAL A 70 -2.05 -7.35 -6.73
CA VAL A 70 -1.97 -6.58 -5.48
C VAL A 70 -1.77 -5.10 -5.83
N VAL A 71 -2.53 -4.22 -5.17
CA VAL A 71 -2.26 -2.77 -5.11
C VAL A 71 -1.87 -2.44 -3.67
N HIS A 72 -0.61 -2.08 -3.49
CA HIS A 72 -0.04 -1.81 -2.18
C HIS A 72 0.11 -0.31 -1.95
N GLY A 73 -0.84 0.27 -1.17
CA GLY A 73 -0.87 1.67 -0.79
C GLY A 73 -0.84 1.89 0.73
N ALA A 74 -0.68 0.83 1.52
CA ALA A 74 -0.55 0.98 2.97
C ALA A 74 0.81 1.56 3.35
N LEU A 75 0.79 2.54 4.24
CA LEU A 75 1.96 3.10 4.90
C LEU A 75 1.63 3.31 6.37
N TRP A 76 2.46 2.75 7.25
CA TRP A 76 2.41 3.05 8.66
C TRP A 76 3.26 4.29 8.96
N ARG A 77 2.70 5.22 9.73
CA ARG A 77 3.40 6.40 10.19
C ARG A 77 2.80 6.91 11.49
N THR A 78 3.62 7.57 12.28
CA THR A 78 3.18 8.40 13.41
C THR A 78 3.08 9.86 12.98
N GLY A 79 2.12 10.58 13.57
CA GLY A 79 1.92 12.00 13.28
C GLY A 79 1.07 12.28 12.03
N SER A 80 0.80 13.57 11.81
CA SER A 80 -0.16 14.07 10.81
C SER A 80 0.46 14.39 9.45
N THR A 81 1.79 14.47 9.34
CA THR A 81 2.47 14.86 8.10
C THR A 81 3.56 13.86 7.72
N PHE A 82 3.80 13.69 6.42
CA PHE A 82 4.86 12.83 5.90
C PHE A 82 6.28 13.36 6.20
N ARG A 83 6.43 14.69 6.34
CA ARG A 83 7.73 15.34 6.59
C ARG A 83 8.18 15.30 8.06
N LYS A 84 7.26 15.19 8.99
CA LYS A 84 7.53 15.13 10.44
C LYS A 84 7.18 13.75 10.97
N ASN A 85 7.81 12.73 10.40
CA ASN A 85 7.72 11.40 10.96
C ASN A 85 8.66 11.34 12.16
N THR A 86 8.09 11.29 13.37
CA THR A 86 8.82 11.15 14.64
C THR A 86 8.84 9.70 15.12
N SER A 87 8.44 8.76 14.27
CA SER A 87 8.49 7.34 14.59
C SER A 87 9.92 6.88 14.79
N ASP A 88 10.10 5.91 15.66
CA ASP A 88 11.33 5.14 15.76
C ASP A 88 11.68 4.56 14.38
N LEU A 89 12.93 4.74 13.96
CA LEU A 89 13.42 4.24 12.67
C LEU A 89 13.26 2.72 12.55
N ILE A 90 13.49 2.00 13.64
CA ILE A 90 13.35 0.55 13.68
C ILE A 90 11.92 0.15 13.44
N GLU A 91 10.97 0.72 14.21
CA GLU A 91 9.54 0.44 14.06
C GLU A 91 9.03 0.81 12.65
N PHE A 92 9.50 1.95 12.12
CA PHE A 92 9.17 2.36 10.75
C PHE A 92 9.65 1.35 9.71
N THR A 93 10.90 0.89 9.84
CA THR A 93 11.53 -0.07 8.92
C THR A 93 10.88 -1.45 9.04
N GLU A 94 10.66 -1.93 10.24
CA GLU A 94 10.01 -3.24 10.48
C GLU A 94 8.60 -3.28 9.90
N THR A 95 7.82 -2.22 10.13
CA THR A 95 6.44 -2.19 9.66
C THR A 95 6.37 -1.95 8.16
N ASN A 96 7.02 -0.90 7.65
CA ASN A 96 6.86 -0.55 6.24
C ASN A 96 7.73 -1.39 5.31
N LEU A 97 9.04 -1.51 5.56
CA LEU A 97 9.92 -2.25 4.67
C LEU A 97 9.72 -3.77 4.83
N LEU A 98 9.89 -4.30 6.02
CA LEU A 98 9.73 -5.76 6.22
C LEU A 98 8.29 -6.21 6.00
N GLY A 99 7.29 -5.40 6.40
CA GLY A 99 5.88 -5.67 6.11
C GLY A 99 5.60 -5.74 4.61
N THR A 100 6.15 -4.82 3.82
CA THR A 100 6.05 -4.84 2.35
C THR A 100 6.74 -6.07 1.75
N LEU A 101 7.95 -6.41 2.20
CA LEU A 101 8.67 -7.60 1.73
C LEU A 101 7.90 -8.90 2.03
N ARG A 102 7.28 -9.00 3.21
CA ARG A 102 6.40 -10.13 3.57
C ARG A 102 5.18 -10.22 2.67
N LEU A 103 4.56 -9.09 2.34
CA LEU A 103 3.43 -9.05 1.41
C LEU A 103 3.85 -9.46 -0.01
N ILE A 104 5.00 -8.99 -0.51
CA ILE A 104 5.55 -9.40 -1.80
C ILE A 104 5.80 -10.91 -1.83
N GLU A 105 6.40 -11.46 -0.77
CA GLU A 105 6.69 -12.89 -0.70
C GLU A 105 5.40 -13.73 -0.60
N ALA A 106 4.39 -13.26 0.13
CA ALA A 106 3.08 -13.90 0.17
C ALA A 106 2.41 -13.88 -1.21
N ALA A 107 2.43 -12.74 -1.90
CA ALA A 107 1.89 -12.60 -3.26
C ALA A 107 2.60 -13.53 -4.25
N ARG A 108 3.94 -13.61 -4.19
CA ARG A 108 4.74 -14.53 -5.01
C ARG A 108 4.36 -15.99 -4.78
N LYS A 109 4.22 -16.42 -3.52
CA LYS A 109 3.80 -17.78 -3.15
C LYS A 109 2.39 -18.11 -3.59
N ALA A 110 1.48 -17.14 -3.53
CA ALA A 110 0.10 -17.27 -3.99
C ALA A 110 -0.05 -17.25 -5.53
N GLY A 111 1.04 -17.01 -6.27
CA GLY A 111 1.02 -16.95 -7.73
C GLY A 111 0.40 -15.69 -8.31
N VAL A 112 0.33 -14.59 -7.53
CA VAL A 112 -0.13 -13.28 -7.97
C VAL A 112 0.70 -12.82 -9.18
N LYS A 113 0.03 -12.31 -10.20
CA LYS A 113 0.67 -11.96 -11.48
C LYS A 113 1.20 -10.54 -11.54
N ARG A 114 0.62 -9.62 -10.75
CA ARG A 114 1.00 -8.20 -10.74
C ARG A 114 1.03 -7.67 -9.32
N PHE A 115 2.11 -6.99 -8.99
CA PHE A 115 2.27 -6.26 -7.74
C PHE A 115 2.51 -4.79 -8.06
N ILE A 116 1.59 -3.92 -7.66
CA ILE A 116 1.65 -2.47 -7.90
C ILE A 116 1.93 -1.81 -6.57
N PHE A 117 3.08 -1.18 -6.45
CA PHE A 117 3.47 -0.41 -5.28
C PHE A 117 3.20 1.07 -5.52
N ILE A 118 2.46 1.70 -4.60
CA ILE A 118 2.23 3.15 -4.65
C ILE A 118 3.45 3.86 -4.05
N SER A 119 4.32 4.32 -4.91
CA SER A 119 5.53 5.05 -4.54
C SER A 119 5.25 6.53 -4.26
N THR A 120 6.30 7.32 -4.10
CA THR A 120 6.23 8.75 -3.80
C THR A 120 7.27 9.54 -4.60
N CYS A 121 6.98 10.80 -4.92
CA CYS A 121 7.98 11.71 -5.50
C CYS A 121 9.13 12.04 -4.53
N ALA A 122 9.00 11.76 -3.24
CA ALA A 122 10.07 11.96 -2.26
C ALA A 122 11.30 11.06 -2.51
N VAL A 123 11.22 10.08 -3.39
CA VAL A 123 12.39 9.32 -3.85
C VAL A 123 13.35 10.17 -4.70
N HIS A 124 12.88 11.29 -5.26
CA HIS A 124 13.64 12.25 -6.07
C HIS A 124 13.91 13.56 -5.33
N GLU A 125 14.28 13.54 -4.08
CA GLU A 125 14.34 14.73 -3.21
C GLU A 125 15.29 15.83 -3.73
N GLU A 126 16.32 15.49 -4.50
CA GLU A 126 17.09 16.42 -5.32
C GLU A 126 16.79 16.21 -6.80
N ILE A 127 16.09 17.18 -7.40
CA ILE A 127 15.89 17.23 -8.85
C ILE A 127 17.03 18.08 -9.41
N LEU A 128 17.97 17.42 -10.10
CA LEU A 128 19.16 18.06 -10.62
C LEU A 128 18.97 18.73 -11.98
N ASP A 129 17.99 18.26 -12.74
CA ASP A 129 17.69 18.71 -14.09
C ASP A 129 16.32 19.39 -14.13
N ASP A 130 16.23 20.52 -14.84
CA ASP A 130 14.95 21.20 -15.11
C ASP A 130 14.22 20.52 -16.29
N ARG A 131 13.84 19.26 -16.11
CA ARG A 131 13.04 18.46 -17.05
C ARG A 131 11.96 17.68 -16.31
N PRO A 132 10.88 17.27 -16.97
CA PRO A 132 9.91 16.37 -16.36
C PRO A 132 10.56 15.11 -15.80
N LEU A 133 10.10 14.67 -14.62
CA LEU A 133 10.59 13.43 -14.01
C LEU A 133 10.12 12.21 -14.81
N ASP A 134 11.04 11.32 -15.09
CA ASP A 134 10.80 10.04 -15.71
C ASP A 134 11.64 8.95 -15.00
N GLU A 135 11.54 7.71 -15.45
CA GLU A 135 12.19 6.55 -14.85
C GLU A 135 13.74 6.59 -14.95
N THR A 136 14.30 7.53 -15.71
CA THR A 136 15.75 7.70 -15.86
C THR A 136 16.36 8.66 -14.83
N HIS A 137 15.52 9.39 -14.05
CA HIS A 137 16.04 10.24 -12.98
C HIS A 137 16.63 9.39 -11.84
N PRO A 138 17.78 9.81 -11.29
CA PRO A 138 18.36 9.13 -10.14
C PRO A 138 17.45 9.24 -8.91
N LEU A 139 17.46 8.22 -8.08
CA LEU A 139 16.76 8.20 -6.81
C LEU A 139 17.73 8.63 -5.71
N TRP A 140 17.43 9.75 -5.04
CA TRP A 140 18.23 10.31 -3.94
C TRP A 140 17.36 10.68 -2.74
N PRO A 141 16.74 9.66 -2.09
CA PRO A 141 15.91 9.93 -0.93
C PRO A 141 16.77 10.41 0.25
N ARG A 142 16.31 11.45 0.95
CA ARG A 142 16.96 12.01 2.16
C ARG A 142 16.17 11.75 3.43
N THR A 143 14.98 11.20 3.31
CA THR A 143 14.10 10.92 4.44
C THR A 143 13.78 9.43 4.55
N HIS A 144 13.38 9.00 5.75
CA HIS A 144 12.90 7.63 5.96
C HIS A 144 11.66 7.30 5.12
N TYR A 145 10.92 8.32 4.69
CA TYR A 145 9.73 8.14 3.85
C TYR A 145 10.06 7.85 2.39
N GLY A 146 11.14 8.44 1.89
CA GLY A 146 11.59 8.23 0.50
C GLY A 146 12.59 7.10 0.33
N GLY A 147 13.24 6.62 1.41
CA GLY A 147 14.35 5.69 1.37
C GLY A 147 13.99 4.21 1.36
N PRO A 148 13.30 3.68 2.36
CA PRO A 148 12.97 2.26 2.46
C PRO A 148 11.78 1.82 1.63
#